data_8804620dba9fcf847953f08754a4a863
#
_entry.id   8804620dba9fcf847953f08754a4a863
#
_cell.length_a   1.000
_cell.length_b   1.000
_cell.length_c   1.000
_cell.angle_alpha   90.00
_cell.angle_beta   90.00
_cell.angle_gamma   90.00
#
_symmetry.space_group_name_H-M   'P 1'
#
loop_
_entity.id
_entity.type
_entity.pdbx_description
1 polymer ?
#
loop_
_entity_poly.entity_id
_entity_poly.type
_entity_poly.pdbx_seq_one_letter_code
_entity_poly.pdbx_strand_id
1 'polypeptide(L)'
;MTMAALAATMGQAQAQKRGEPPITPTTQASGGPIAPERTALRLEHADLAIEVLPASYALHGTATLTLRTSAPQRELQIDLDRNLPVSAIKIDGKPLTPAQWRNPEGRLFITLPRPLKAGDTVVAKIAYGGTPHVAVRAPWDDGLVWATTPGDKKPWIATTAEGYGCDLFWPCLDFPQGEPALVDLHITVPAGLKAPSNGKLLRVETLADGRTTWHWRAKSPNPYDVALNIGPYRELTAGYKSRFGNSFPLHYWYLPGREAKAEALFAEFAPTVDFYESMIGPFPWGDEKLGVVETPHIGMEHQTINAYGNNYRRTPSGFDEIFQHELGHEWFGNQLTAANWDDYWLHEGYTQYMQPLYGQWREGDARYAAMMDQYRLAIRNKAPIVAGKIRTEEEVYEEGKGGPGQDIYYKGAWVLHTLRYLIGDDQFFEVTRRIVYGRPDPKPGNFTPRFGTTPEYIGIVRQVTGQDLQWFFDVYLYQADLPELVSERAGDRLTLRWKTREDRPFPLPVDVLIDGKLQKVAMPGGTATLTIPATAHVVLDPNAHILRRSDAVDAFQHWAKER
;
A
#
# COMPACT_ATOMS: atom_id res chain seq x y z
N MET A 1 -7.93 13.46 15.42
CA MET A 1 -7.30 14.29 14.37
C MET A 1 -7.01 13.33 13.23
N THR A 2 -7.73 13.44 12.14
CA THR A 2 -7.59 12.60 10.94
C THR A 2 -6.22 12.84 10.28
N MET A 3 -5.66 11.86 9.54
CA MET A 3 -4.45 12.04 8.72
C MET A 3 -4.50 13.34 7.90
N ALA A 4 -5.66 13.75 7.40
CA ALA A 4 -5.86 15.01 6.70
C ALA A 4 -5.58 16.27 7.57
N ALA A 5 -5.78 16.21 8.90
CA ALA A 5 -5.47 17.32 9.80
C ALA A 5 -3.99 17.35 10.22
N LEU A 6 -3.26 16.23 10.10
CA LEU A 6 -1.81 16.19 10.31
C LEU A 6 -1.02 16.84 9.17
N ALA A 7 -1.55 16.81 7.95
CA ALA A 7 -0.91 17.42 6.77
C ALA A 7 -0.77 18.96 6.86
N ALA A 8 -1.68 19.62 7.59
CA ALA A 8 -1.73 21.09 7.63
C ALA A 8 -0.65 21.75 8.51
N THR A 9 0.15 20.99 9.27
CA THR A 9 1.16 21.55 10.19
C THR A 9 2.59 21.06 9.96
N MET A 10 2.84 20.29 8.90
CA MET A 10 4.21 20.01 8.46
C MET A 10 4.78 21.28 7.85
N GLY A 11 5.83 21.81 8.42
CA GLY A 11 6.59 22.90 7.80
C GLY A 11 6.93 22.46 6.38
N GLN A 12 6.34 23.14 5.40
CA GLN A 12 6.61 22.94 3.99
C GLN A 12 8.12 22.99 3.80
N ALA A 13 8.74 21.86 3.49
CA ALA A 13 9.99 21.91 2.76
C ALA A 13 9.63 22.68 1.49
N GLN A 14 10.15 23.90 1.35
CA GLN A 14 9.89 24.71 0.18
C GLN A 14 10.50 24.00 -1.02
N ALA A 15 9.71 23.16 -1.68
CA ALA A 15 9.99 22.76 -3.04
C ALA A 15 10.09 24.05 -3.84
N GLN A 16 11.27 24.35 -4.33
CA GLN A 16 11.51 25.55 -5.12
C GLN A 16 10.64 25.39 -6.39
N LYS A 17 9.62 26.26 -6.58
CA LYS A 17 8.81 26.34 -7.79
C LYS A 17 9.71 26.68 -8.98
N ARG A 18 10.36 25.69 -9.55
CA ARG A 18 10.77 25.72 -10.96
C ARG A 18 9.57 25.22 -11.74
N GLY A 19 9.31 25.77 -12.92
CA GLY A 19 8.21 25.33 -13.77
C GLY A 19 8.25 23.81 -13.91
N GLU A 20 7.32 23.15 -13.25
CA GLU A 20 7.25 21.69 -13.18
C GLU A 20 6.95 21.19 -14.59
N PRO A 21 7.70 20.18 -15.08
CA PRO A 21 7.31 19.52 -16.30
C PRO A 21 5.93 18.89 -16.07
N PRO A 22 4.92 19.17 -16.95
CA PRO A 22 3.59 18.62 -16.77
C PRO A 22 3.63 17.10 -16.91
N ILE A 23 2.95 16.38 -16.00
CA ILE A 23 2.68 14.95 -16.15
C ILE A 23 1.81 14.75 -17.38
N THR A 24 2.11 13.72 -18.16
CA THR A 24 1.28 13.37 -19.31
C THR A 24 0.04 12.60 -18.88
N PRO A 25 -1.05 12.62 -19.65
CA PRO A 25 -2.22 11.79 -19.35
C PRO A 25 -1.91 10.29 -19.30
N THR A 26 -0.89 9.82 -20.04
CA THR A 26 -0.46 8.41 -19.99
C THR A 26 0.20 8.06 -18.68
N THR A 27 1.13 8.88 -18.19
CA THR A 27 1.77 8.71 -16.88
C THR A 27 0.73 8.83 -15.75
N GLN A 28 -0.17 9.80 -15.82
CA GLN A 28 -1.24 9.99 -14.84
C GLN A 28 -2.23 8.81 -14.77
N ALA A 29 -2.34 8.02 -15.85
CA ALA A 29 -3.24 6.87 -15.94
C ALA A 29 -2.59 5.55 -15.48
N SER A 30 -1.61 5.61 -14.57
CA SER A 30 -0.94 4.44 -14.00
C SER A 30 -1.94 3.39 -13.50
N GLY A 31 -1.65 2.10 -13.80
CA GLY A 31 -2.49 0.98 -13.40
C GLY A 31 -3.89 0.95 -14.02
N GLY A 32 -4.23 1.86 -14.93
CA GLY A 32 -5.48 1.87 -15.68
C GLY A 32 -5.59 0.69 -16.67
N PRO A 33 -6.61 0.67 -17.54
CA PRO A 33 -6.77 -0.42 -18.51
C PRO A 33 -5.52 -0.63 -19.37
N ILE A 34 -4.99 -1.85 -19.38
CA ILE A 34 -3.71 -2.19 -20.00
C ILE A 34 -3.93 -2.91 -21.32
N ALA A 35 -3.24 -2.46 -22.38
CA ALA A 35 -3.29 -3.10 -23.69
C ALA A 35 -2.71 -4.53 -23.65
N PRO A 36 -3.28 -5.49 -24.44
CA PRO A 36 -2.81 -6.87 -24.47
C PRO A 36 -1.33 -7.04 -24.80
N GLU A 37 -0.76 -6.15 -25.62
CA GLU A 37 0.66 -6.16 -25.98
C GLU A 37 1.55 -5.91 -24.76
N ARG A 38 1.09 -5.11 -23.79
CA ARG A 38 1.81 -4.82 -22.55
C ARG A 38 1.67 -5.96 -21.55
N THR A 39 0.47 -6.50 -21.38
CA THR A 39 0.23 -7.65 -20.48
C THR A 39 0.90 -8.94 -20.96
N ALA A 40 1.27 -9.02 -22.25
CA ALA A 40 2.07 -10.12 -22.79
C ALA A 40 3.54 -10.04 -22.37
N LEU A 41 4.04 -8.91 -21.90
CA LEU A 41 5.41 -8.72 -21.44
C LEU A 41 5.54 -9.06 -19.96
N ARG A 42 6.62 -9.76 -19.61
CA ARG A 42 7.05 -9.98 -18.23
C ARG A 42 8.47 -9.44 -18.07
N LEU A 43 8.67 -8.60 -17.08
CA LEU A 43 9.98 -8.08 -16.72
C LEU A 43 10.67 -9.08 -15.79
N GLU A 44 11.64 -9.84 -16.33
CA GLU A 44 12.37 -10.84 -15.55
C GLU A 44 13.50 -10.22 -14.72
N HIS A 45 14.16 -9.19 -15.27
CA HIS A 45 15.25 -8.51 -14.58
C HIS A 45 15.34 -7.05 -15.02
N ALA A 46 15.45 -6.15 -14.07
CA ALA A 46 15.81 -4.75 -14.27
C ALA A 46 17.15 -4.46 -13.60
N ASP A 47 18.16 -4.11 -14.39
CA ASP A 47 19.47 -3.62 -13.93
C ASP A 47 19.50 -2.10 -14.18
N LEU A 48 19.45 -1.32 -13.10
CA LEU A 48 19.23 0.11 -13.11
C LEU A 48 20.46 0.83 -12.55
N ALA A 49 21.21 1.51 -13.40
CA ALA A 49 22.28 2.42 -13.00
C ALA A 49 21.75 3.85 -13.06
N ILE A 50 21.61 4.50 -11.90
CA ILE A 50 21.04 5.85 -11.76
C ILE A 50 22.01 6.76 -11.02
N GLU A 51 22.41 7.85 -11.67
CA GLU A 51 23.17 8.93 -11.07
C GLU A 51 22.22 10.07 -10.72
N VAL A 52 22.18 10.46 -9.44
CA VAL A 52 21.35 11.56 -8.97
C VAL A 52 22.18 12.84 -8.83
N LEU A 53 21.70 13.91 -9.45
CA LEU A 53 22.38 15.19 -9.58
C LEU A 53 21.63 16.29 -8.80
N PRO A 54 21.82 16.41 -7.47
CA PRO A 54 21.04 17.32 -6.63
C PRO A 54 21.16 18.80 -7.04
N ALA A 55 22.32 19.20 -7.52
CA ALA A 55 22.57 20.61 -7.91
C ALA A 55 21.75 21.07 -9.12
N SER A 56 21.35 20.13 -9.99
CA SER A 56 20.56 20.42 -11.19
C SER A 56 19.14 19.84 -11.13
N TYR A 57 18.76 19.20 -10.02
CA TYR A 57 17.46 18.51 -9.88
C TYR A 57 17.22 17.50 -11.01
N ALA A 58 18.26 16.78 -11.38
CA ALA A 58 18.24 15.88 -12.52
C ALA A 58 18.75 14.49 -12.14
N LEU A 59 18.48 13.53 -13.02
CA LEU A 59 19.08 12.20 -12.98
C LEU A 59 19.59 11.79 -14.35
N HIS A 60 20.59 10.90 -14.36
CA HIS A 60 21.02 10.16 -15.54
C HIS A 60 20.85 8.68 -15.25
N GLY A 61 20.19 7.97 -16.14
CA GLY A 61 19.90 6.56 -15.98
C GLY A 61 20.35 5.71 -17.16
N THR A 62 20.71 4.48 -16.84
CA THR A 62 20.81 3.39 -17.81
C THR A 62 20.05 2.21 -17.23
N ALA A 63 18.99 1.78 -17.90
CA ALA A 63 18.23 0.59 -17.55
C ALA A 63 18.55 -0.53 -18.54
N THR A 64 18.89 -1.71 -18.04
CA THR A 64 19.00 -2.93 -18.83
C THR A 64 17.87 -3.86 -18.43
N LEU A 65 16.85 -3.96 -19.27
CA LEU A 65 15.62 -4.72 -19.00
C LEU A 65 15.66 -6.05 -19.75
N THR A 66 15.52 -7.14 -19.01
CA THR A 66 15.32 -8.48 -19.60
C THR A 66 13.83 -8.79 -19.59
N LEU A 67 13.24 -8.80 -20.77
CA LEU A 67 11.82 -8.98 -20.99
C LEU A 67 11.53 -10.30 -21.67
N ARG A 68 10.56 -11.06 -21.17
CA ARG A 68 10.01 -12.24 -21.82
C ARG A 68 8.61 -11.93 -22.33
N THR A 69 8.27 -12.40 -23.53
CA THR A 69 6.92 -12.24 -24.07
C THR A 69 6.14 -13.55 -24.09
N SER A 70 4.84 -13.49 -23.76
CA SER A 70 3.90 -14.61 -23.89
C SER A 70 3.18 -14.63 -25.25
N ALA A 71 3.30 -13.57 -26.06
CA ALA A 71 2.68 -13.42 -27.37
C ALA A 71 3.67 -12.83 -28.40
N PRO A 72 3.45 -13.00 -29.72
CA PRO A 72 4.29 -12.38 -30.72
C PRO A 72 4.33 -10.86 -30.61
N GLN A 73 5.55 -10.25 -30.67
CA GLN A 73 5.76 -8.81 -30.58
C GLN A 73 6.62 -8.31 -31.75
N ARG A 74 6.26 -7.15 -32.31
CA ARG A 74 7.09 -6.41 -33.30
C ARG A 74 7.64 -5.11 -32.71
N GLU A 75 7.04 -4.65 -31.61
CA GLU A 75 7.38 -3.43 -30.90
C GLU A 75 7.29 -3.70 -29.41
N LEU A 76 8.21 -3.20 -28.60
CA LEU A 76 8.09 -3.18 -27.15
C LEU A 76 7.40 -1.88 -26.74
N GLN A 77 6.53 -1.96 -25.74
CA GLN A 77 5.90 -0.83 -25.08
C GLN A 77 6.33 -0.81 -23.61
N ILE A 78 7.11 0.17 -23.25
CA ILE A 78 7.70 0.36 -21.91
C ILE A 78 7.28 1.76 -21.45
N ASP A 79 6.94 1.92 -20.17
CA ASP A 79 6.59 3.22 -19.63
C ASP A 79 7.86 3.97 -19.23
N LEU A 80 7.95 5.24 -19.58
CA LEU A 80 9.00 6.16 -19.18
C LEU A 80 8.51 7.58 -19.43
N ASP A 81 8.43 8.39 -18.39
CA ASP A 81 7.99 9.78 -18.50
C ASP A 81 8.83 10.53 -19.55
N ARG A 82 8.16 11.31 -20.39
CA ARG A 82 8.83 12.07 -21.46
C ARG A 82 9.81 13.13 -20.96
N ASN A 83 9.73 13.51 -19.66
CA ASN A 83 10.69 14.41 -19.01
C ASN A 83 12.06 13.76 -18.81
N LEU A 84 12.14 12.47 -19.11
CA LEU A 84 13.36 11.68 -19.11
C LEU A 84 13.70 11.23 -20.54
N PRO A 85 14.13 12.13 -21.43
CA PRO A 85 14.42 11.83 -22.83
C PRO A 85 15.44 10.69 -22.96
N VAL A 86 15.14 9.79 -23.89
CA VAL A 86 15.98 8.66 -24.26
C VAL A 86 17.08 9.14 -25.21
N SER A 87 18.33 8.86 -24.85
CA SER A 87 19.50 9.23 -25.64
C SER A 87 20.04 8.09 -26.52
N ALA A 88 19.87 6.84 -26.09
CA ALA A 88 20.29 5.66 -26.84
C ALA A 88 19.52 4.41 -26.42
N ILE A 89 19.27 3.52 -27.38
CA ILE A 89 18.73 2.18 -27.13
C ILE A 89 19.59 1.12 -27.81
N LYS A 90 19.80 0.00 -27.11
CA LYS A 90 20.35 -1.23 -27.68
C LYS A 90 19.36 -2.38 -27.44
N ILE A 91 19.13 -3.20 -28.47
CA ILE A 91 18.37 -4.44 -28.36
C ILE A 91 19.33 -5.61 -28.60
N ASP A 92 19.43 -6.53 -27.65
CA ASP A 92 20.36 -7.67 -27.65
C ASP A 92 21.80 -7.22 -27.98
N GLY A 93 22.24 -6.10 -27.37
CA GLY A 93 23.54 -5.49 -27.54
C GLY A 93 23.73 -4.65 -28.82
N LYS A 94 22.80 -4.69 -29.77
CA LYS A 94 22.87 -3.95 -31.03
C LYS A 94 22.23 -2.57 -30.91
N PRO A 95 22.93 -1.47 -31.27
CA PRO A 95 22.37 -0.14 -31.19
C PRO A 95 21.25 0.05 -32.23
N LEU A 96 20.20 0.77 -31.81
CA LEU A 96 19.13 1.24 -32.68
C LEU A 96 19.43 2.66 -33.19
N THR A 97 18.83 3.02 -34.31
CA THR A 97 18.81 4.40 -34.80
C THR A 97 17.64 5.17 -34.14
N PRO A 98 17.73 6.49 -33.98
CA PRO A 98 16.66 7.28 -33.36
C PRO A 98 15.27 7.13 -33.99
N ALA A 99 15.19 6.72 -35.25
CA ALA A 99 13.91 6.47 -35.94
C ALA A 99 13.20 5.17 -35.46
N GLN A 100 13.90 4.32 -34.72
CA GLN A 100 13.37 3.02 -34.27
C GLN A 100 12.72 3.09 -32.88
N TRP A 101 12.67 4.25 -32.25
CA TRP A 101 11.88 4.45 -31.01
C TRP A 101 11.18 5.81 -31.00
N ARG A 102 10.13 5.89 -30.22
CA ARG A 102 9.40 7.15 -29.96
C ARG A 102 8.80 7.10 -28.55
N ASN A 103 8.73 8.26 -27.90
CA ASN A 103 8.04 8.43 -26.62
C ASN A 103 7.11 9.65 -26.71
N PRO A 104 5.89 9.49 -27.25
CA PRO A 104 5.01 10.63 -27.47
C PRO A 104 4.46 11.21 -26.16
N GLU A 105 4.12 10.36 -25.18
CA GLU A 105 3.40 10.80 -23.97
C GLU A 105 3.69 9.93 -22.75
N GLY A 106 4.97 9.57 -22.53
CA GLY A 106 5.33 8.72 -21.38
C GLY A 106 5.26 7.23 -21.69
N ARG A 107 4.93 6.83 -22.92
CA ARG A 107 5.02 5.45 -23.38
C ARG A 107 6.06 5.32 -24.47
N LEU A 108 7.16 4.64 -24.13
CA LEU A 108 8.27 4.38 -25.03
C LEU A 108 7.96 3.17 -25.91
N PHE A 109 7.82 3.42 -27.21
CA PHE A 109 7.65 2.39 -28.24
C PHE A 109 9.01 2.11 -28.89
N ILE A 110 9.43 0.85 -28.93
CA ILE A 110 10.72 0.42 -29.49
C ILE A 110 10.47 -0.61 -30.59
N THR A 111 10.72 -0.25 -31.84
CA THR A 111 10.65 -1.16 -32.98
C THR A 111 11.77 -2.20 -32.90
N LEU A 112 11.40 -3.47 -32.86
CA LEU A 112 12.34 -4.56 -32.72
C LEU A 112 13.05 -4.87 -34.05
N PRO A 113 14.36 -5.14 -34.03
CA PRO A 113 15.10 -5.54 -35.24
C PRO A 113 14.61 -6.86 -35.86
N ARG A 114 14.01 -7.73 -35.05
CA ARG A 114 13.29 -8.93 -35.46
C ARG A 114 12.01 -9.11 -34.63
N PRO A 115 10.95 -9.66 -35.21
CA PRO A 115 9.78 -10.03 -34.41
C PRO A 115 10.13 -11.07 -33.35
N LEU A 116 9.58 -10.93 -32.15
CA LEU A 116 9.60 -11.94 -31.10
C LEU A 116 8.44 -12.92 -31.29
N LYS A 117 8.65 -14.15 -30.86
CA LYS A 117 7.60 -15.19 -30.73
C LYS A 117 7.23 -15.36 -29.26
N ALA A 118 6.11 -15.96 -28.98
CA ALA A 118 5.75 -16.36 -27.62
C ALA A 118 6.86 -17.21 -26.99
N GLY A 119 7.28 -16.86 -25.78
CA GLY A 119 8.39 -17.48 -25.05
C GLY A 119 9.76 -16.86 -25.31
N ASP A 120 9.93 -16.02 -26.32
CA ASP A 120 11.20 -15.33 -26.57
C ASP A 120 11.53 -14.35 -25.43
N THR A 121 12.83 -14.23 -25.18
CA THR A 121 13.40 -13.20 -24.28
C THR A 121 14.16 -12.18 -25.12
N VAL A 122 14.15 -10.93 -24.70
CA VAL A 122 14.86 -9.81 -25.31
C VAL A 122 15.49 -8.94 -24.23
N VAL A 123 16.68 -8.40 -24.50
CA VAL A 123 17.37 -7.46 -23.61
C VAL A 123 17.33 -6.07 -24.22
N ALA A 124 16.65 -5.14 -23.56
CA ALA A 124 16.61 -3.73 -23.94
C ALA A 124 17.49 -2.91 -22.99
N LYS A 125 18.56 -2.30 -23.51
CA LYS A 125 19.39 -1.34 -22.77
C LYS A 125 19.04 0.07 -23.21
N ILE A 126 18.53 0.87 -22.27
CA ILE A 126 17.95 2.21 -22.49
C ILE A 126 18.78 3.22 -21.70
N ALA A 127 19.41 4.18 -22.37
CA ALA A 127 20.06 5.32 -21.74
C ALA A 127 19.10 6.52 -21.79
N TYR A 128 18.86 7.12 -20.64
CA TYR A 128 17.88 8.19 -20.46
C TYR A 128 18.37 9.19 -19.41
N GLY A 129 17.70 10.31 -19.27
CA GLY A 129 17.98 11.26 -18.20
C GLY A 129 17.32 12.60 -18.47
N GLY A 130 17.24 13.40 -17.44
CA GLY A 130 16.56 14.68 -17.49
C GLY A 130 16.17 15.18 -16.12
N THR A 131 15.16 16.05 -16.08
CA THR A 131 14.57 16.56 -14.83
C THR A 131 13.27 15.79 -14.60
N PRO A 132 13.26 14.84 -13.63
CA PRO A 132 12.06 14.07 -13.32
C PRO A 132 10.97 14.99 -12.74
N HIS A 133 9.72 14.53 -12.76
CA HIS A 133 8.62 15.22 -12.11
C HIS A 133 8.90 15.41 -10.61
N VAL A 134 8.47 16.56 -10.08
CA VAL A 134 8.69 16.93 -8.68
C VAL A 134 7.41 16.76 -7.89
N ALA A 135 7.44 15.94 -6.85
CA ALA A 135 6.33 15.85 -5.91
C ALA A 135 6.25 17.11 -5.05
N VAL A 136 5.09 17.75 -5.01
CA VAL A 136 4.83 19.00 -4.26
C VAL A 136 4.17 18.72 -2.92
N ARG A 137 3.35 17.66 -2.85
CA ARG A 137 2.59 17.25 -1.66
C ARG A 137 2.78 15.75 -1.36
N ALA A 138 3.98 15.25 -1.56
CA ALA A 138 4.29 13.85 -1.33
C ALA A 138 3.82 13.35 0.07
N PRO A 139 3.28 12.13 0.18
CA PRO A 139 3.13 11.12 -0.85
C PRO A 139 1.83 11.21 -1.69
N TRP A 140 0.97 12.21 -1.49
CA TRP A 140 -0.31 12.37 -2.21
C TRP A 140 -0.20 12.93 -3.63
N ASP A 141 0.99 13.24 -4.08
CA ASP A 141 1.39 13.44 -5.46
C ASP A 141 2.77 12.81 -5.64
N ASP A 142 3.04 12.29 -6.82
CA ASP A 142 4.22 11.50 -7.07
C ASP A 142 5.33 12.28 -7.76
N GLY A 143 6.52 11.72 -7.71
CA GLY A 143 7.73 12.29 -8.30
C GLY A 143 8.94 12.17 -7.38
N LEU A 144 9.93 12.99 -7.63
CA LEU A 144 11.07 13.14 -6.74
C LEU A 144 10.85 14.31 -5.78
N VAL A 145 11.01 14.04 -4.48
CA VAL A 145 11.01 15.07 -3.44
C VAL A 145 12.43 15.60 -3.30
N TRP A 146 12.67 16.81 -3.75
CA TRP A 146 13.97 17.49 -3.66
C TRP A 146 14.00 18.40 -2.42
N ALA A 147 14.33 17.84 -1.27
CA ALA A 147 14.42 18.57 -0.01
C ALA A 147 15.87 18.78 0.44
N THR A 148 16.03 19.50 1.55
CA THR A 148 17.28 19.63 2.26
C THR A 148 17.09 19.30 3.74
N THR A 149 18.12 18.77 4.38
CA THR A 149 18.11 18.50 5.82
C THR A 149 17.79 19.76 6.63
N PRO A 150 17.08 19.66 7.75
CA PRO A 150 16.67 20.83 8.53
C PRO A 150 17.83 21.69 9.03
N GLY A 151 18.96 21.10 9.38
CA GLY A 151 20.12 21.80 9.96
C GLY A 151 21.11 22.32 8.93
N ASP A 152 21.90 21.43 8.37
CA ASP A 152 23.07 21.72 7.53
C ASP A 152 22.75 21.89 6.03
N LYS A 153 21.44 21.83 5.66
CA LYS A 153 20.95 22.06 4.29
C LYS A 153 21.58 21.15 3.23
N LYS A 154 22.01 19.95 3.61
CA LYS A 154 22.46 18.95 2.65
C LYS A 154 21.30 18.38 1.86
N PRO A 155 21.54 17.87 0.64
CA PRO A 155 20.49 17.21 -0.14
C PRO A 155 19.82 16.09 0.66
N TRP A 156 18.48 16.06 0.62
CA TRP A 156 17.64 15.07 1.22
C TRP A 156 16.51 14.75 0.25
N ILE A 157 16.65 13.63 -0.47
CA ILE A 157 15.85 13.33 -1.65
C ILE A 157 15.20 11.97 -1.44
N ALA A 158 13.94 11.85 -1.86
CA ALA A 158 13.20 10.59 -1.87
C ALA A 158 12.31 10.51 -3.11
N THR A 159 11.91 9.29 -3.50
CA THR A 159 10.88 9.04 -4.51
C THR A 159 9.54 8.76 -3.85
N THR A 160 8.46 9.13 -4.56
CA THR A 160 7.11 8.61 -4.40
C THR A 160 6.58 8.30 -5.80
N ALA A 161 5.97 7.16 -6.01
CA ALA A 161 5.61 6.73 -7.35
C ALA A 161 4.39 5.79 -7.39
N GLU A 162 3.54 5.79 -6.36
CA GLU A 162 2.41 4.88 -6.27
C GLU A 162 1.30 5.22 -7.27
N GLY A 163 0.89 6.47 -7.30
CA GLY A 163 -0.26 6.93 -8.08
C GLY A 163 0.03 7.21 -9.54
N TYR A 164 1.21 7.79 -9.84
CA TYR A 164 1.61 8.11 -11.22
C TYR A 164 2.58 7.11 -11.83
N GLY A 165 3.17 6.25 -11.02
CA GLY A 165 3.92 5.10 -11.47
C GLY A 165 5.43 5.21 -11.48
N CYS A 166 6.06 4.08 -11.71
CA CYS A 166 7.51 3.90 -11.72
C CYS A 166 8.21 4.67 -12.85
N ASP A 167 7.52 4.96 -13.93
CA ASP A 167 8.04 5.62 -15.13
C ASP A 167 8.51 7.07 -14.87
N LEU A 168 8.17 7.63 -13.71
CA LEU A 168 8.65 8.93 -13.28
C LEU A 168 10.17 9.03 -13.12
N PHE A 169 10.88 7.90 -12.95
CA PHE A 169 12.34 7.93 -12.77
C PHE A 169 13.10 6.74 -13.37
N TRP A 170 12.41 5.68 -13.85
CA TRP A 170 13.04 4.57 -14.57
C TRP A 170 12.09 3.92 -15.58
N PRO A 171 12.57 3.35 -16.71
CA PRO A 171 11.71 2.67 -17.66
C PRO A 171 11.23 1.33 -17.10
N CYS A 172 9.91 1.14 -17.00
CA CYS A 172 9.27 0.02 -16.31
C CYS A 172 8.03 -0.49 -17.07
N LEU A 173 7.37 -1.48 -16.50
CA LEU A 173 6.00 -1.87 -16.84
C LEU A 173 5.10 -1.33 -15.73
N ASP A 174 4.49 -0.18 -15.97
CA ASP A 174 3.76 0.59 -14.97
C ASP A 174 2.32 0.07 -14.79
N PHE A 175 2.21 -1.04 -14.10
CA PHE A 175 0.96 -1.64 -13.62
C PHE A 175 1.30 -2.73 -12.57
N PRO A 176 0.37 -3.10 -11.67
CA PRO A 176 0.67 -4.01 -10.57
C PRO A 176 1.37 -5.32 -11.00
N GLN A 177 0.91 -5.99 -12.05
CA GLN A 177 1.53 -7.23 -12.52
C GLN A 177 2.83 -7.00 -13.35
N GLY A 178 3.25 -5.74 -13.50
CA GLY A 178 4.51 -5.36 -14.14
C GLY A 178 5.76 -5.62 -13.30
N GLU A 179 5.61 -6.19 -12.11
CA GLU A 179 6.72 -6.49 -11.19
C GLU A 179 7.87 -7.22 -11.88
N PRO A 180 9.11 -6.69 -11.77
CA PRO A 180 10.30 -7.40 -12.15
C PRO A 180 10.56 -8.57 -11.18
N ALA A 181 10.97 -9.73 -11.68
CA ALA A 181 11.33 -10.84 -10.78
C ALA A 181 12.63 -10.53 -9.99
N LEU A 182 13.47 -9.64 -10.49
CA LEU A 182 14.71 -9.20 -9.86
C LEU A 182 15.03 -7.77 -10.26
N VAL A 183 15.49 -6.96 -9.30
CA VAL A 183 16.04 -5.62 -9.56
C VAL A 183 17.44 -5.51 -9.00
N ASP A 184 18.40 -5.11 -9.83
CA ASP A 184 19.69 -4.59 -9.42
C ASP A 184 19.69 -3.07 -9.51
N LEU A 185 20.02 -2.39 -8.40
CA LEU A 185 20.06 -0.95 -8.30
C LEU A 185 21.50 -0.48 -8.08
N HIS A 186 21.98 0.41 -8.92
CA HIS A 186 23.30 1.02 -8.83
C HIS A 186 23.13 2.53 -8.73
N ILE A 187 23.01 3.05 -7.49
CA ILE A 187 22.69 4.46 -7.23
C ILE A 187 23.98 5.23 -6.94
N THR A 188 24.33 6.13 -7.85
CA THR A 188 25.49 7.01 -7.71
C THR A 188 25.07 8.36 -7.15
N VAL A 189 25.74 8.78 -6.05
CA VAL A 189 25.42 10.00 -5.32
C VAL A 189 26.70 10.81 -5.01
N PRO A 190 26.56 12.13 -4.77
CA PRO A 190 27.68 12.97 -4.35
C PRO A 190 28.37 12.49 -3.06
N ALA A 191 29.63 12.86 -2.92
CA ALA A 191 30.42 12.57 -1.72
C ALA A 191 29.70 13.00 -0.41
N GLY A 192 29.75 12.14 0.60
CA GLY A 192 29.14 12.39 1.91
C GLY A 192 27.65 12.13 2.01
N LEU A 193 27.00 11.69 0.91
CA LEU A 193 25.64 11.20 0.91
C LEU A 193 25.61 9.67 0.85
N LYS A 194 24.52 9.09 1.37
CA LYS A 194 24.21 7.66 1.30
C LYS A 194 22.94 7.46 0.49
N ALA A 195 22.80 6.26 -0.08
CA ALA A 195 21.65 5.88 -0.88
C ALA A 195 21.06 4.52 -0.43
N PRO A 196 20.38 4.46 0.75
CA PRO A 196 19.63 3.27 1.14
C PRO A 196 18.48 3.00 0.16
N SER A 197 18.27 1.72 -0.20
CA SER A 197 17.26 1.31 -1.15
C SER A 197 16.76 -0.10 -0.85
N ASN A 198 15.92 -0.64 -1.74
CA ASN A 198 15.28 -1.96 -1.65
C ASN A 198 16.28 -3.11 -1.59
N GLY A 199 15.85 -4.20 -0.95
CA GLY A 199 16.56 -5.45 -0.99
C GLY A 199 17.87 -5.46 -0.17
N LYS A 200 18.85 -6.18 -0.65
CA LYS A 200 20.12 -6.46 0.01
C LYS A 200 21.24 -5.58 -0.53
N LEU A 201 21.97 -4.90 0.35
CA LEU A 201 23.19 -4.19 -0.03
C LEU A 201 24.27 -5.20 -0.42
N LEU A 202 24.76 -5.12 -1.66
CA LEU A 202 25.82 -5.97 -2.16
C LEU A 202 27.21 -5.37 -1.89
N ARG A 203 27.39 -4.07 -2.18
CA ARG A 203 28.62 -3.31 -1.95
C ARG A 203 28.38 -1.81 -2.08
N VAL A 204 29.33 -1.04 -1.59
CA VAL A 204 29.46 0.39 -1.88
C VAL A 204 30.82 0.62 -2.54
N GLU A 205 30.82 1.33 -3.65
CA GLU A 205 32.02 1.66 -4.42
C GLU A 205 32.28 3.18 -4.31
N THR A 206 33.51 3.56 -4.00
CA THR A 206 33.93 4.96 -4.02
C THR A 206 34.64 5.24 -5.34
N LEU A 207 34.13 6.21 -6.08
CA LEU A 207 34.69 6.64 -7.36
C LEU A 207 35.88 7.57 -7.16
N ALA A 208 36.71 7.73 -8.23
CA ALA A 208 37.93 8.55 -8.16
C ALA A 208 37.68 10.03 -7.81
N ASP A 209 36.50 10.55 -8.08
CA ASP A 209 36.08 11.92 -7.78
C ASP A 209 35.38 12.07 -6.41
N GLY A 210 35.34 11.00 -5.62
CA GLY A 210 34.77 10.95 -4.29
C GLY A 210 33.27 10.67 -4.22
N ARG A 211 32.57 10.60 -5.33
CA ARG A 211 31.18 10.09 -5.37
C ARG A 211 31.16 8.64 -4.91
N THR A 212 29.97 8.16 -4.51
CA THR A 212 29.78 6.75 -4.14
C THR A 212 28.66 6.11 -4.95
N THR A 213 28.86 4.86 -5.35
CA THR A 213 27.81 4.03 -5.97
C THR A 213 27.40 2.93 -5.01
N TRP A 214 26.11 2.89 -4.69
CA TRP A 214 25.48 1.92 -3.80
C TRP A 214 24.81 0.84 -4.64
N HIS A 215 25.21 -0.43 -4.45
CA HIS A 215 24.74 -1.56 -5.23
C HIS A 215 23.79 -2.41 -4.40
N TRP A 216 22.52 -2.39 -4.76
CA TRP A 216 21.45 -3.14 -4.10
C TRP A 216 20.88 -4.22 -5.01
N ARG A 217 20.27 -5.24 -4.42
CA ARG A 217 19.53 -6.28 -5.14
C ARG A 217 18.25 -6.59 -4.39
N ALA A 218 17.10 -6.48 -5.07
CA ALA A 218 15.77 -6.75 -4.54
C ALA A 218 15.05 -7.81 -5.37
N LYS A 219 14.34 -8.71 -4.71
CA LYS A 219 13.50 -9.72 -5.36
C LYS A 219 12.09 -9.19 -5.47
N SER A 220 11.53 -9.27 -6.66
CA SER A 220 10.13 -8.99 -6.96
C SER A 220 9.55 -7.76 -6.24
N PRO A 221 10.19 -6.57 -6.31
CA PRO A 221 9.55 -5.37 -5.78
C PRO A 221 8.44 -4.92 -6.72
N ASN A 222 7.36 -4.37 -6.16
CA ASN A 222 6.41 -3.61 -6.96
C ASN A 222 7.15 -2.56 -7.78
N PRO A 223 6.75 -2.28 -9.03
CA PRO A 223 7.44 -1.27 -9.85
C PRO A 223 7.54 0.09 -9.17
N TYR A 224 6.49 0.53 -8.47
CA TYR A 224 6.46 1.81 -7.76
C TYR A 224 7.30 1.80 -6.47
N ASP A 225 7.55 0.63 -5.88
CA ASP A 225 8.34 0.46 -4.66
C ASP A 225 9.85 0.63 -4.85
N VAL A 226 10.34 0.54 -6.09
CA VAL A 226 11.76 0.80 -6.37
C VAL A 226 12.10 2.22 -5.93
N ALA A 227 12.91 2.37 -4.89
CA ALA A 227 13.05 3.64 -4.18
C ALA A 227 14.45 4.23 -4.28
N LEU A 228 14.50 5.54 -4.49
CA LEU A 228 15.70 6.36 -4.34
C LEU A 228 15.57 7.17 -3.05
N ASN A 229 16.44 6.91 -2.08
CA ASN A 229 16.53 7.67 -0.84
C ASN A 229 17.96 8.19 -0.68
N ILE A 230 18.15 9.51 -0.76
CA ILE A 230 19.48 10.12 -0.74
C ILE A 230 19.57 11.13 0.41
N GLY A 231 20.57 10.98 1.26
CA GLY A 231 20.77 11.89 2.38
C GLY A 231 22.07 11.61 3.15
N PRO A 232 22.44 12.48 4.11
CA PRO A 232 23.63 12.28 4.95
C PRO A 232 23.34 11.31 6.11
N TYR A 233 22.68 10.21 5.84
CA TYR A 233 22.12 9.30 6.83
C TYR A 233 23.17 8.70 7.78
N ARG A 234 22.77 8.51 9.04
CA ARG A 234 23.34 7.53 9.98
C ARG A 234 22.50 6.27 9.96
N GLU A 235 23.01 5.19 10.54
CA GLU A 235 22.36 3.90 10.48
C GLU A 235 22.38 3.23 11.86
N LEU A 236 21.24 2.67 12.25
CA LEU A 236 21.10 1.71 13.33
C LEU A 236 20.84 0.32 12.72
N THR A 237 21.46 -0.70 13.32
CA THR A 237 21.31 -2.08 12.85
C THR A 237 21.12 -3.03 14.02
N ALA A 238 20.30 -4.06 13.82
CA ALA A 238 20.13 -5.17 14.76
C ALA A 238 19.82 -6.46 13.98
N GLY A 239 20.02 -7.61 14.60
CA GLY A 239 19.48 -8.88 14.10
C GLY A 239 18.13 -9.15 14.73
N TYR A 240 17.15 -9.57 13.94
CA TYR A 240 15.87 -10.08 14.42
C TYR A 240 15.82 -11.61 14.27
N LYS A 241 15.42 -12.28 15.33
CA LYS A 241 15.19 -13.73 15.33
C LYS A 241 13.69 -13.98 15.25
N SER A 242 13.24 -14.43 14.10
CA SER A 242 11.84 -14.74 13.83
C SER A 242 11.33 -15.90 14.67
N ARG A 243 10.08 -15.86 15.07
CA ARG A 243 9.36 -17.00 15.70
C ARG A 243 9.28 -18.22 14.79
N PHE A 244 9.51 -18.08 13.50
CA PHE A 244 9.56 -19.16 12.52
C PHE A 244 10.95 -19.79 12.36
N GLY A 245 11.95 -19.33 13.13
CA GLY A 245 13.28 -19.92 13.23
C GLY A 245 14.33 -19.36 12.27
N ASN A 246 13.97 -18.53 11.32
CA ASN A 246 14.90 -17.76 10.51
C ASN A 246 15.36 -16.48 11.23
N SER A 247 16.36 -15.80 10.67
CA SER A 247 16.84 -14.51 11.18
C SER A 247 17.17 -13.59 10.01
N PHE A 248 16.92 -12.30 10.19
CA PHE A 248 17.22 -11.29 9.20
C PHE A 248 17.62 -9.96 9.87
N PRO A 249 18.35 -9.08 9.14
CA PRO A 249 18.78 -7.81 9.69
C PRO A 249 17.66 -6.78 9.69
N LEU A 250 17.64 -5.94 10.72
CA LEU A 250 16.86 -4.72 10.82
C LEU A 250 17.78 -3.54 10.59
N HIS A 251 17.36 -2.58 9.78
CA HIS A 251 18.11 -1.38 9.45
C HIS A 251 17.23 -0.14 9.59
N TYR A 252 17.76 0.91 10.20
CA TYR A 252 17.12 2.22 10.21
C TYR A 252 18.11 3.31 9.81
N TRP A 253 17.85 3.95 8.67
CA TRP A 253 18.61 5.09 8.18
C TRP A 253 17.92 6.39 8.59
N TYR A 254 18.58 7.21 9.42
CA TYR A 254 18.03 8.43 9.99
C TYR A 254 18.97 9.63 9.82
N LEU A 255 18.45 10.85 9.93
CA LEU A 255 19.24 12.07 9.80
C LEU A 255 20.08 12.33 11.06
N PRO A 256 21.33 12.82 10.93
CA PRO A 256 22.16 13.22 12.07
C PRO A 256 21.45 14.22 12.99
N GLY A 257 21.74 14.13 14.29
CA GLY A 257 21.15 14.97 15.33
C GLY A 257 19.78 14.50 15.83
N ARG A 258 19.35 13.30 15.42
CA ARG A 258 18.08 12.67 15.85
C ARG A 258 18.28 11.34 16.60
N GLU A 259 19.49 11.08 17.08
CA GLU A 259 19.93 9.78 17.61
C GLU A 259 18.97 9.19 18.65
N ALA A 260 18.67 9.93 19.71
CA ALA A 260 17.78 9.44 20.77
C ALA A 260 16.36 9.13 20.29
N LYS A 261 15.84 9.89 19.33
CA LYS A 261 14.52 9.64 18.73
C LYS A 261 14.57 8.41 17.81
N ALA A 262 15.65 8.29 17.04
CA ALA A 262 15.88 7.15 16.15
C ALA A 262 16.02 5.85 16.94
N GLU A 263 16.77 5.84 18.05
CA GLU A 263 16.89 4.70 18.95
C GLU A 263 15.54 4.30 19.55
N ALA A 264 14.73 5.28 19.96
CA ALA A 264 13.40 5.04 20.53
C ALA A 264 12.43 4.42 19.49
N LEU A 265 12.46 4.89 18.24
CA LEU A 265 11.66 4.28 17.15
C LEU A 265 12.20 2.89 16.78
N PHE A 266 13.52 2.75 16.66
CA PHE A 266 14.14 1.48 16.27
C PHE A 266 13.84 0.35 17.28
N ALA A 267 13.65 0.69 18.56
CA ALA A 267 13.24 -0.26 19.58
C ALA A 267 11.82 -0.82 19.35
N GLU A 268 11.00 -0.18 18.51
CA GLU A 268 9.66 -0.66 18.14
C GLU A 268 9.69 -1.67 16.98
N PHE A 269 10.79 -1.80 16.23
CA PHE A 269 10.86 -2.65 15.03
C PHE A 269 10.61 -4.12 15.36
N ALA A 270 11.40 -4.69 16.25
CA ALA A 270 11.29 -6.11 16.59
C ALA A 270 9.90 -6.48 17.19
N PRO A 271 9.33 -5.73 18.15
CA PRO A 271 7.98 -5.98 18.64
C PRO A 271 6.90 -5.90 17.56
N THR A 272 7.02 -4.96 16.63
CA THR A 272 6.03 -4.80 15.55
C THR A 272 6.11 -5.96 14.57
N VAL A 273 7.31 -6.40 14.18
CA VAL A 273 7.49 -7.61 13.36
C VAL A 273 6.91 -8.83 14.07
N ASP A 274 7.21 -9.00 15.38
CA ASP A 274 6.71 -10.15 16.16
C ASP A 274 5.18 -10.18 16.22
N PHE A 275 4.54 -9.01 16.32
CA PHE A 275 3.09 -8.91 16.21
C PHE A 275 2.58 -9.41 14.86
N TYR A 276 3.09 -8.87 13.74
CA TYR A 276 2.67 -9.30 12.40
C TYR A 276 2.92 -10.79 12.17
N GLU A 277 4.09 -11.29 12.55
CA GLU A 277 4.41 -12.71 12.47
C GLU A 277 3.46 -13.57 13.32
N SER A 278 3.00 -13.06 14.47
CA SER A 278 2.07 -13.78 15.33
C SER A 278 0.66 -13.88 14.76
N MET A 279 0.24 -12.86 14.04
CA MET A 279 -1.13 -12.74 13.52
C MET A 279 -1.29 -13.34 12.13
N ILE A 280 -0.29 -13.16 11.26
CA ILE A 280 -0.41 -13.47 9.83
C ILE A 280 0.53 -14.59 9.42
N GLY A 281 1.83 -14.43 9.70
CA GLY A 281 2.84 -15.38 9.25
C GLY A 281 4.21 -14.73 9.08
N PRO A 282 5.23 -15.50 8.65
CA PRO A 282 6.61 -15.03 8.61
C PRO A 282 6.79 -13.80 7.72
N PHE A 283 7.70 -12.92 8.11
CA PHE A 283 8.10 -11.77 7.30
C PHE A 283 8.49 -12.22 5.89
N PRO A 284 7.88 -11.67 4.83
CA PRO A 284 8.04 -12.20 3.47
C PRO A 284 9.47 -12.10 2.93
N TRP A 285 10.20 -11.07 3.30
CA TRP A 285 11.52 -10.72 2.78
C TRP A 285 12.66 -11.08 3.74
N GLY A 286 12.48 -12.13 4.53
CA GLY A 286 13.44 -12.55 5.56
C GLY A 286 14.80 -13.02 5.04
N ASP A 287 15.00 -13.18 3.73
CA ASP A 287 16.29 -13.42 3.09
C ASP A 287 16.97 -12.12 2.60
N GLU A 288 16.32 -10.97 2.77
CA GLU A 288 16.87 -9.64 2.46
C GLU A 288 17.10 -8.83 3.73
N LYS A 289 16.19 -7.96 4.10
CA LYS A 289 16.21 -7.15 5.33
C LYS A 289 14.83 -6.57 5.63
N LEU A 290 14.61 -6.11 6.85
CA LEU A 290 13.66 -5.04 7.12
C LEU A 290 14.42 -3.74 7.22
N GLY A 291 14.16 -2.81 6.33
CA GLY A 291 14.73 -1.47 6.32
C GLY A 291 13.67 -0.39 6.49
N VAL A 292 14.04 0.67 7.18
CA VAL A 292 13.27 1.92 7.25
C VAL A 292 14.22 3.07 6.99
N VAL A 293 13.76 4.09 6.28
CA VAL A 293 14.56 5.28 5.99
C VAL A 293 13.78 6.54 6.30
N GLU A 294 14.43 7.48 6.97
CA GLU A 294 13.83 8.79 7.23
C GLU A 294 13.73 9.60 5.94
N THR A 295 12.53 10.06 5.61
CA THR A 295 12.20 10.75 4.35
C THR A 295 11.60 12.14 4.58
N PRO A 296 11.67 13.03 3.56
CA PRO A 296 11.02 14.34 3.62
C PRO A 296 9.49 14.30 3.45
N HIS A 297 8.89 13.15 3.23
CA HIS A 297 7.45 12.91 3.21
C HIS A 297 7.03 11.94 4.32
N ILE A 298 5.73 11.83 4.61
CA ILE A 298 5.23 11.22 5.86
C ILE A 298 5.50 9.71 5.96
N GLY A 299 5.30 8.96 4.89
CA GLY A 299 5.46 7.50 4.82
C GLY A 299 5.24 7.01 3.41
N MET A 300 5.70 5.81 3.13
CA MET A 300 5.48 5.02 1.91
C MET A 300 6.01 3.61 2.13
N GLU A 301 5.32 2.63 1.61
CA GLU A 301 5.54 1.21 1.85
C GLU A 301 6.68 0.57 1.05
N HIS A 302 7.61 1.33 0.50
CA HIS A 302 8.67 0.80 -0.35
C HIS A 302 9.26 -0.50 0.20
N GLN A 303 9.12 -1.60 -0.55
CA GLN A 303 9.50 -2.96 -0.12
C GLN A 303 10.89 -3.00 0.50
N THR A 304 10.99 -3.49 1.73
CA THR A 304 12.24 -3.63 2.50
C THR A 304 13.01 -2.33 2.80
N ILE A 305 12.43 -1.17 2.50
CA ILE A 305 12.99 0.16 2.76
C ILE A 305 11.87 1.18 3.00
N ASN A 306 10.95 0.87 3.91
CA ASN A 306 9.79 1.71 4.17
C ASN A 306 10.22 3.16 4.47
N ALA A 307 9.56 4.11 3.83
CA ALA A 307 9.81 5.52 4.06
C ALA A 307 9.15 5.97 5.38
N TYR A 308 9.83 6.82 6.13
CA TYR A 308 9.34 7.31 7.40
C TYR A 308 9.61 8.81 7.56
N GLY A 309 8.58 9.62 7.63
CA GLY A 309 8.70 11.08 7.82
C GLY A 309 7.74 11.63 8.87
N ASN A 310 7.21 10.79 9.76
CA ASN A 310 6.30 11.19 10.84
C ASN A 310 6.95 12.12 11.89
N ASN A 311 8.23 12.42 11.75
CA ASN A 311 8.99 13.26 12.67
C ASN A 311 8.90 12.78 14.14
N TYR A 312 8.81 11.46 14.34
CA TYR A 312 8.74 10.77 15.64
C TYR A 312 7.54 11.20 16.50
N ARG A 313 6.44 11.56 15.85
CA ARG A 313 5.21 11.90 16.56
C ARG A 313 4.56 10.63 17.07
N ARG A 314 4.25 10.62 18.37
CA ARG A 314 3.44 9.56 18.95
C ARG A 314 1.99 10.02 19.00
N THR A 315 1.10 9.15 18.61
CA THR A 315 -0.33 9.35 18.73
C THR A 315 -0.82 8.96 20.13
N PRO A 316 -2.08 9.27 20.47
CA PRO A 316 -2.70 8.74 21.69
C PRO A 316 -2.70 7.21 21.78
N SER A 317 -2.49 6.50 20.68
CA SER A 317 -2.40 5.04 20.62
C SER A 317 -1.12 4.46 21.28
N GLY A 318 -0.16 5.31 21.65
CA GLY A 318 1.03 4.91 22.41
C GLY A 318 2.15 4.27 21.59
N PHE A 319 2.00 4.15 20.27
CA PHE A 319 3.02 3.70 19.32
C PHE A 319 3.09 4.63 18.10
N ASP A 320 4.08 4.45 17.24
CA ASP A 320 4.18 5.21 15.99
C ASP A 320 3.29 4.55 14.92
N GLU A 321 2.13 5.15 14.65
CA GLU A 321 1.13 4.60 13.73
C GLU A 321 1.65 4.58 12.28
N ILE A 322 2.46 5.56 11.86
CA ILE A 322 3.01 5.57 10.49
C ILE A 322 3.99 4.42 10.32
N PHE A 323 4.96 4.26 11.24
CA PHE A 323 5.89 3.14 11.16
C PHE A 323 5.16 1.78 11.15
N GLN A 324 4.15 1.62 12.02
CA GLN A 324 3.41 0.37 12.11
C GLN A 324 2.58 0.11 10.84
N HIS A 325 2.03 1.17 10.23
CA HIS A 325 1.27 1.12 8.98
C HIS A 325 2.18 0.71 7.81
N GLU A 326 3.25 1.48 7.55
CA GLU A 326 4.15 1.20 6.43
C GLU A 326 4.81 -0.19 6.52
N LEU A 327 5.14 -0.64 7.75
CA LEU A 327 5.62 -2.01 7.95
C LEU A 327 4.56 -3.06 7.61
N GLY A 328 3.29 -2.77 7.85
CA GLY A 328 2.18 -3.68 7.52
C GLY A 328 2.05 -3.98 6.04
N HIS A 329 2.42 -3.03 5.22
CA HIS A 329 2.42 -3.19 3.76
C HIS A 329 3.42 -4.23 3.24
N GLU A 330 4.42 -4.62 4.01
CA GLU A 330 5.28 -5.75 3.62
C GLU A 330 4.46 -7.05 3.41
N TRP A 331 3.32 -7.17 4.11
CA TRP A 331 2.35 -8.25 3.91
C TRP A 331 1.22 -7.86 2.95
N PHE A 332 0.68 -6.63 3.08
CA PHE A 332 -0.50 -6.14 2.35
C PHE A 332 -0.12 -4.96 1.43
N GLY A 333 0.50 -5.22 0.33
CA GLY A 333 1.08 -4.29 -0.62
C GLY A 333 2.20 -4.98 -1.39
N ASN A 334 3.21 -5.48 -0.66
CA ASN A 334 4.42 -6.04 -1.26
C ASN A 334 4.30 -7.55 -1.48
N GLN A 335 3.88 -8.35 -0.48
CA GLN A 335 3.62 -9.78 -0.66
C GLN A 335 2.27 -10.05 -1.34
N LEU A 336 1.24 -9.34 -0.94
CA LEU A 336 -0.09 -9.33 -1.56
C LEU A 336 -0.28 -7.99 -2.24
N THR A 337 -0.13 -7.92 -3.55
CA THR A 337 -0.41 -6.75 -4.37
C THR A 337 -1.84 -6.82 -4.90
N ALA A 338 -2.58 -5.72 -4.88
CA ALA A 338 -3.87 -5.62 -5.56
C ALA A 338 -3.68 -5.80 -7.07
N ALA A 339 -4.46 -6.66 -7.70
CA ALA A 339 -4.33 -6.93 -9.13
C ALA A 339 -4.68 -5.71 -9.99
N ASN A 340 -5.49 -4.80 -9.47
CA ASN A 340 -5.78 -3.47 -9.99
C ASN A 340 -6.21 -2.55 -8.84
N TRP A 341 -6.20 -1.26 -9.06
CA TRP A 341 -6.51 -0.29 -8.01
C TRP A 341 -7.97 -0.34 -7.49
N ASP A 342 -8.89 -0.99 -8.18
CA ASP A 342 -10.25 -1.24 -7.65
C ASP A 342 -10.24 -2.19 -6.44
N ASP A 343 -9.20 -3.02 -6.32
CA ASP A 343 -8.98 -3.95 -5.22
C ASP A 343 -8.07 -3.39 -4.11
N TYR A 344 -7.74 -2.09 -4.15
CA TYR A 344 -6.72 -1.46 -3.30
C TYR A 344 -7.06 -1.48 -1.80
N TRP A 345 -8.32 -1.68 -1.43
CA TRP A 345 -8.71 -1.91 -0.03
C TRP A 345 -8.03 -3.16 0.59
N LEU A 346 -7.52 -4.08 -0.24
CA LEU A 346 -6.72 -5.22 0.22
C LEU A 346 -5.36 -4.78 0.78
N HIS A 347 -4.81 -3.65 0.31
CA HIS A 347 -3.63 -3.02 0.92
C HIS A 347 -4.07 -2.21 2.14
N GLU A 348 -4.80 -1.15 1.91
CA GLU A 348 -5.07 -0.11 2.88
C GLU A 348 -6.04 -0.53 3.98
N GLY A 349 -7.10 -1.24 3.63
CA GLY A 349 -8.08 -1.72 4.59
C GLY A 349 -7.50 -2.73 5.56
N TYR A 350 -6.66 -3.65 5.08
CA TYR A 350 -5.96 -4.60 5.94
C TYR A 350 -4.91 -3.91 6.81
N THR A 351 -4.06 -3.11 6.22
CA THR A 351 -3.00 -2.41 6.97
C THR A 351 -3.61 -1.49 8.04
N GLN A 352 -4.68 -0.78 7.69
CA GLN A 352 -5.44 0.03 8.65
C GLN A 352 -6.08 -0.81 9.76
N TYR A 353 -6.59 -2.02 9.45
CA TYR A 353 -7.16 -2.91 10.46
C TYR A 353 -6.11 -3.51 11.40
N MET A 354 -4.89 -3.71 10.92
CA MET A 354 -3.81 -4.21 11.77
C MET A 354 -3.40 -3.24 12.88
N GLN A 355 -3.65 -1.92 12.74
CA GLN A 355 -3.32 -0.95 13.78
C GLN A 355 -4.13 -1.13 15.07
N PRO A 356 -5.49 -1.20 15.07
CA PRO A 356 -6.23 -1.51 16.29
C PRO A 356 -5.92 -2.90 16.84
N LEU A 357 -5.60 -3.89 16.00
CA LEU A 357 -5.16 -5.20 16.46
C LEU A 357 -3.80 -5.12 17.17
N TYR A 358 -2.88 -4.29 16.69
CA TYR A 358 -1.61 -4.00 17.38
C TYR A 358 -1.83 -3.30 18.71
N GLY A 359 -2.76 -2.33 18.74
CA GLY A 359 -3.19 -1.69 19.98
C GLY A 359 -3.77 -2.68 20.99
N GLN A 360 -4.60 -3.63 20.53
CA GLN A 360 -5.13 -4.72 21.35
C GLN A 360 -4.02 -5.63 21.91
N TRP A 361 -3.10 -6.04 21.03
CA TRP A 361 -1.96 -6.90 21.41
C TRP A 361 -1.07 -6.25 22.46
N ARG A 362 -0.90 -4.93 22.42
CA ARG A 362 -0.08 -4.17 23.38
C ARG A 362 -0.80 -3.80 24.68
N GLU A 363 -2.06 -3.38 24.60
CA GLU A 363 -2.74 -2.66 25.68
C GLU A 363 -4.14 -3.22 25.99
N GLY A 364 -4.61 -4.22 25.21
CA GLY A 364 -5.89 -4.89 25.43
C GLY A 364 -7.10 -4.27 24.74
N ASP A 365 -8.29 -4.85 25.02
CA ASP A 365 -9.52 -4.60 24.27
C ASP A 365 -10.00 -3.14 24.30
N ALA A 366 -9.74 -2.43 25.38
CA ALA A 366 -10.14 -1.02 25.49
C ALA A 366 -9.42 -0.14 24.45
N ARG A 367 -8.15 -0.43 24.16
CA ARG A 367 -7.39 0.26 23.12
C ARG A 367 -7.95 -0.06 21.74
N TYR A 368 -8.21 -1.33 21.47
CA TYR A 368 -8.83 -1.78 20.24
C TYR A 368 -10.15 -1.06 19.96
N ALA A 369 -11.06 -1.07 20.93
CA ALA A 369 -12.36 -0.41 20.81
C ALA A 369 -12.22 1.09 20.54
N ALA A 370 -11.36 1.79 21.28
CA ALA A 370 -11.14 3.23 21.10
C ALA A 370 -10.61 3.57 19.69
N MET A 371 -9.72 2.75 19.11
CA MET A 371 -9.22 2.95 17.76
C MET A 371 -10.29 2.65 16.72
N MET A 372 -11.07 1.58 16.88
CA MET A 372 -12.18 1.25 15.98
C MET A 372 -13.26 2.34 16.00
N ASP A 373 -13.60 2.90 17.17
CA ASP A 373 -14.53 4.03 17.29
C ASP A 373 -14.01 5.27 16.54
N GLN A 374 -12.73 5.58 16.66
CA GLN A 374 -12.11 6.67 15.92
C GLN A 374 -12.24 6.47 14.40
N TYR A 375 -11.99 5.25 13.91
CA TYR A 375 -12.15 4.92 12.50
C TYR A 375 -13.61 5.04 12.06
N ARG A 376 -14.54 4.61 12.91
CA ARG A 376 -15.98 4.71 12.61
C ARG A 376 -16.42 6.15 12.33
N LEU A 377 -15.84 7.12 13.03
CA LEU A 377 -16.12 8.55 12.85
C LEU A 377 -15.53 9.11 11.54
N ALA A 378 -14.51 8.46 10.97
CA ALA A 378 -13.83 8.90 9.74
C ALA A 378 -14.54 8.40 8.46
N ILE A 379 -15.35 7.35 8.54
CA ILE A 379 -16.04 6.75 7.39
C ILE A 379 -17.03 7.74 6.76
N ARG A 380 -16.96 7.92 5.44
CA ARG A 380 -17.76 8.91 4.71
C ARG A 380 -18.89 8.34 3.86
N ASN A 381 -18.79 7.11 3.41
CA ASN A 381 -19.79 6.42 2.56
C ASN A 381 -20.20 7.20 1.30
N LYS A 382 -19.23 7.81 0.60
CA LYS A 382 -19.50 8.60 -0.62
C LYS A 382 -19.65 7.74 -1.85
N ALA A 383 -18.88 6.66 -1.95
CA ALA A 383 -18.89 5.72 -3.05
C ALA A 383 -18.64 4.29 -2.54
N PRO A 384 -18.96 3.26 -3.36
CA PRO A 384 -18.53 1.89 -3.07
C PRO A 384 -17.01 1.80 -2.98
N ILE A 385 -16.50 0.96 -2.08
CA ILE A 385 -15.06 0.66 -2.00
C ILE A 385 -14.61 0.02 -3.31
N VAL A 386 -15.39 -0.95 -3.81
CA VAL A 386 -15.15 -1.70 -5.06
C VAL A 386 -16.20 -1.29 -6.07
N ALA A 387 -15.76 -0.79 -7.22
CA ALA A 387 -16.65 -0.38 -8.31
C ALA A 387 -16.96 -1.52 -9.30
N GLY A 388 -16.21 -2.62 -9.26
CA GLY A 388 -16.31 -3.73 -10.18
C GLY A 388 -15.76 -3.44 -11.58
N LYS A 389 -14.84 -2.47 -11.69
CA LYS A 389 -14.16 -2.08 -12.95
C LYS A 389 -12.70 -1.70 -12.65
N ILE A 390 -11.83 -1.81 -13.63
CA ILE A 390 -10.46 -1.31 -13.51
C ILE A 390 -10.50 0.21 -13.35
N ARG A 391 -9.81 0.71 -12.34
CA ARG A 391 -9.62 2.14 -12.03
C ARG A 391 -8.15 2.48 -11.99
N THR A 392 -7.82 3.76 -12.16
CA THR A 392 -6.53 4.31 -11.75
C THR A 392 -6.55 4.55 -10.24
N GLU A 393 -5.38 4.73 -9.66
CA GLU A 393 -5.27 5.09 -8.24
C GLU A 393 -5.95 6.43 -7.96
N GLU A 394 -5.75 7.44 -8.80
CA GLU A 394 -6.43 8.74 -8.71
C GLU A 394 -7.97 8.60 -8.68
N GLU A 395 -8.54 7.72 -9.51
CA GLU A 395 -10.00 7.45 -9.51
C GLU A 395 -10.47 6.79 -8.21
N VAL A 396 -9.60 6.09 -7.48
CA VAL A 396 -9.91 5.51 -6.17
C VAL A 396 -9.90 6.60 -5.09
N TYR A 397 -8.88 7.45 -5.06
CA TYR A 397 -8.76 8.47 -4.02
C TYR A 397 -9.67 9.68 -4.21
N GLU A 398 -10.02 10.05 -5.43
CA GLU A 398 -10.82 11.26 -5.68
C GLU A 398 -12.33 11.01 -5.54
N GLU A 399 -12.90 11.43 -4.41
CA GLU A 399 -14.36 11.42 -4.17
C GLU A 399 -15.14 12.17 -5.27
N GLY A 400 -14.56 13.25 -5.81
CA GLY A 400 -15.15 14.04 -6.91
C GLY A 400 -15.27 13.28 -8.23
N LYS A 401 -14.48 12.22 -8.43
CA LYS A 401 -14.54 11.29 -9.57
C LYS A 401 -15.34 10.03 -9.26
N GLY A 402 -15.99 9.96 -8.10
CA GLY A 402 -16.78 8.81 -7.65
C GLY A 402 -15.94 7.73 -6.98
N GLY A 403 -14.75 8.07 -6.52
CA GLY A 403 -13.90 7.22 -5.69
C GLY A 403 -14.36 7.15 -4.24
N PRO A 404 -14.04 6.07 -3.53
CA PRO A 404 -14.30 5.92 -2.09
C PRO A 404 -13.42 6.83 -1.22
N GLY A 405 -12.34 7.37 -1.77
CA GLY A 405 -11.38 8.15 -1.00
C GLY A 405 -10.82 7.35 0.18
N GLN A 406 -10.75 7.96 1.34
CA GLN A 406 -10.21 7.32 2.54
C GLN A 406 -11.09 6.18 3.11
N ASP A 407 -12.24 5.89 2.53
CA ASP A 407 -13.05 4.74 2.94
C ASP A 407 -12.38 3.40 2.59
N ILE A 408 -11.42 3.36 1.68
CA ILE A 408 -10.59 2.15 1.47
C ILE A 408 -9.84 1.75 2.75
N TYR A 409 -9.40 2.73 3.55
CA TYR A 409 -8.77 2.54 4.88
C TYR A 409 -9.81 2.22 5.95
N TYR A 410 -10.61 3.21 6.30
CA TYR A 410 -11.46 3.17 7.51
C TYR A 410 -12.67 2.26 7.35
N LYS A 411 -13.39 2.36 6.23
CA LYS A 411 -14.51 1.44 5.97
C LYS A 411 -13.97 0.04 5.65
N GLY A 412 -12.85 -0.08 4.93
CA GLY A 412 -12.15 -1.34 4.70
C GLY A 412 -11.84 -2.06 6.02
N ALA A 413 -11.20 -1.37 6.97
CA ALA A 413 -10.91 -1.90 8.30
C ALA A 413 -12.17 -2.33 9.06
N TRP A 414 -13.26 -1.55 9.00
CA TRP A 414 -14.53 -1.89 9.64
C TRP A 414 -15.25 -3.07 8.98
N VAL A 415 -15.13 -3.24 7.68
CA VAL A 415 -15.64 -4.42 6.96
C VAL A 415 -14.91 -5.67 7.45
N LEU A 416 -13.58 -5.61 7.58
CA LEU A 416 -12.77 -6.71 8.12
C LEU A 416 -13.13 -7.03 9.58
N HIS A 417 -13.34 -6.01 10.41
CA HIS A 417 -13.80 -6.16 11.79
C HIS A 417 -15.16 -6.89 11.86
N THR A 418 -16.14 -6.45 11.06
CA THR A 418 -17.46 -7.08 11.01
C THR A 418 -17.39 -8.51 10.44
N LEU A 419 -16.56 -8.75 9.44
CA LEU A 419 -16.33 -10.09 8.90
C LEU A 419 -15.75 -11.02 9.98
N ARG A 420 -14.74 -10.55 10.73
CA ARG A 420 -14.13 -11.30 11.84
C ARG A 420 -15.18 -11.68 12.91
N TYR A 421 -16.08 -10.74 13.25
CA TYR A 421 -17.21 -11.04 14.15
C TYR A 421 -18.15 -12.10 13.57
N LEU A 422 -18.39 -12.08 12.26
CA LEU A 422 -19.29 -13.03 11.60
C LEU A 422 -18.71 -14.45 11.55
N ILE A 423 -17.45 -14.60 11.17
CA ILE A 423 -16.83 -15.90 10.91
C ILE A 423 -15.93 -16.41 12.05
N GLY A 424 -15.59 -15.55 13.02
CA GLY A 424 -14.68 -15.88 14.13
C GLY A 424 -13.20 -15.75 13.78
N ASP A 425 -12.37 -15.69 14.82
CA ASP A 425 -10.93 -15.40 14.73
C ASP A 425 -10.18 -16.43 13.89
N ASP A 426 -10.37 -17.72 14.16
CA ASP A 426 -9.63 -18.79 13.50
C ASP A 426 -9.81 -18.76 11.99
N GLN A 427 -11.06 -18.65 11.53
CA GLN A 427 -11.38 -18.58 10.10
C GLN A 427 -10.91 -17.25 9.49
N PHE A 428 -11.06 -16.14 10.20
CA PHE A 428 -10.62 -14.83 9.72
C PHE A 428 -9.11 -14.80 9.46
N PHE A 429 -8.30 -15.27 10.41
CA PHE A 429 -6.85 -15.29 10.23
C PHE A 429 -6.38 -16.38 9.25
N GLU A 430 -7.14 -17.47 9.07
CA GLU A 430 -6.88 -18.41 7.98
C GLU A 430 -7.14 -17.76 6.61
N VAL A 431 -8.25 -17.03 6.43
CA VAL A 431 -8.53 -16.24 5.22
C VAL A 431 -7.39 -15.28 4.95
N THR A 432 -6.95 -14.55 5.98
CA THR A 432 -5.85 -13.58 5.87
C THR A 432 -4.54 -14.26 5.41
N ARG A 433 -4.17 -15.41 5.99
CA ARG A 433 -2.98 -16.15 5.53
C ARG A 433 -3.12 -16.64 4.10
N ARG A 434 -4.30 -17.10 3.71
CA ARG A 434 -4.54 -17.59 2.34
C ARG A 434 -4.49 -16.50 1.29
N ILE A 435 -5.03 -15.32 1.58
CA ILE A 435 -4.95 -14.22 0.60
C ILE A 435 -3.50 -13.72 0.48
N VAL A 436 -2.75 -13.60 1.58
CA VAL A 436 -1.36 -13.13 1.58
C VAL A 436 -0.40 -14.16 0.97
N TYR A 437 -0.51 -15.43 1.32
CA TYR A 437 0.51 -16.44 0.95
C TYR A 437 -0.01 -17.55 0.02
N GLY A 438 -1.29 -17.58 -0.30
CA GLY A 438 -1.94 -18.65 -1.05
C GLY A 438 -2.09 -19.96 -0.24
N ARG A 439 -1.79 -19.97 1.08
CA ARG A 439 -1.77 -21.15 1.92
C ARG A 439 -2.04 -20.82 3.40
N PRO A 440 -2.60 -21.76 4.19
CA PRO A 440 -2.91 -21.50 5.59
C PRO A 440 -1.69 -21.59 6.54
N ASP A 441 -0.61 -22.25 6.10
CA ASP A 441 0.59 -22.57 6.88
C ASP A 441 1.88 -22.05 6.21
N PRO A 442 2.05 -20.71 6.09
CA PRO A 442 3.22 -20.13 5.43
C PRO A 442 4.50 -20.44 6.23
N LYS A 443 5.62 -20.65 5.51
CA LYS A 443 6.94 -20.90 6.08
C LYS A 443 7.98 -20.00 5.43
N PRO A 444 9.01 -19.55 6.16
CA PRO A 444 10.03 -18.66 5.63
C PRO A 444 10.71 -19.19 4.36
N GLY A 445 11.10 -18.25 3.46
CA GLY A 445 11.95 -18.53 2.30
C GLY A 445 11.25 -19.17 1.10
N ASN A 446 9.92 -19.29 1.12
CA ASN A 446 9.17 -19.95 0.04
C ASN A 446 7.93 -19.15 -0.37
N PHE A 447 8.14 -17.84 -0.61
CA PHE A 447 7.08 -16.93 -1.03
C PHE A 447 7.32 -16.43 -2.45
N THR A 448 6.19 -16.29 -3.17
CA THR A 448 6.10 -15.55 -4.42
C THR A 448 5.05 -14.48 -4.19
N PRO A 449 5.30 -13.22 -4.54
CA PRO A 449 4.31 -12.16 -4.49
C PRO A 449 3.02 -12.58 -5.20
N ARG A 450 1.90 -12.12 -4.68
CA ARG A 450 0.58 -12.51 -5.17
C ARG A 450 -0.19 -11.28 -5.62
N PHE A 451 -0.98 -11.45 -6.67
CA PHE A 451 -1.90 -10.42 -7.15
C PHE A 451 -3.32 -10.81 -6.75
N GLY A 452 -3.82 -10.14 -5.71
CA GLY A 452 -5.14 -10.43 -5.14
C GLY A 452 -6.25 -9.59 -5.77
N THR A 453 -7.44 -10.18 -5.84
CA THR A 453 -8.67 -9.48 -6.24
C THR A 453 -9.76 -9.66 -5.20
N THR A 454 -10.73 -8.75 -5.15
CA THR A 454 -11.91 -8.88 -4.29
C THR A 454 -12.70 -10.18 -4.58
N PRO A 455 -12.94 -10.59 -5.83
CA PRO A 455 -13.57 -11.88 -6.10
C PRO A 455 -12.77 -13.08 -5.58
N GLU A 456 -11.43 -13.05 -5.68
CA GLU A 456 -10.58 -14.11 -5.10
C GLU A 456 -10.71 -14.14 -3.58
N TYR A 457 -10.69 -12.97 -2.93
CA TYR A 457 -10.87 -12.86 -1.48
C TYR A 457 -12.20 -13.48 -1.03
N ILE A 458 -13.30 -13.14 -1.69
CA ILE A 458 -14.64 -13.72 -1.44
C ILE A 458 -14.62 -15.24 -1.62
N GLY A 459 -13.94 -15.70 -2.67
CA GLY A 459 -13.75 -17.14 -2.94
C GLY A 459 -13.00 -17.86 -1.81
N ILE A 460 -11.95 -17.23 -1.27
CA ILE A 460 -11.20 -17.76 -0.13
C ILE A 460 -12.07 -17.81 1.14
N VAL A 461 -12.84 -16.74 1.41
CA VAL A 461 -13.79 -16.73 2.53
C VAL A 461 -14.77 -17.89 2.43
N ARG A 462 -15.35 -18.11 1.24
CA ARG A 462 -16.25 -19.25 0.98
C ARG A 462 -15.57 -20.61 1.20
N GLN A 463 -14.32 -20.77 0.76
CA GLN A 463 -13.56 -22.01 0.93
C GLN A 463 -13.28 -22.31 2.40
N VAL A 464 -12.90 -21.29 3.18
CA VAL A 464 -12.55 -21.45 4.60
C VAL A 464 -13.78 -21.67 5.46
N THR A 465 -14.85 -20.90 5.22
CA THR A 465 -16.07 -20.96 6.05
C THR A 465 -17.07 -22.04 5.62
N GLY A 466 -17.00 -22.51 4.38
CA GLY A 466 -18.03 -23.36 3.77
C GLY A 466 -19.36 -22.62 3.49
N GLN A 467 -19.40 -21.30 3.68
CA GLN A 467 -20.60 -20.48 3.54
C GLN A 467 -20.50 -19.54 2.34
N ASP A 468 -21.62 -19.28 1.68
CA ASP A 468 -21.71 -18.22 0.69
C ASP A 468 -22.04 -16.90 1.38
N LEU A 469 -21.03 -16.05 1.56
CA LEU A 469 -21.13 -14.74 2.17
C LEU A 469 -21.14 -13.61 1.13
N GLN A 470 -21.49 -13.88 -0.14
CA GLN A 470 -21.57 -12.86 -1.17
C GLN A 470 -22.47 -11.68 -0.76
N TRP A 471 -23.61 -11.96 -0.10
CA TRP A 471 -24.54 -10.95 0.43
C TRP A 471 -23.88 -9.94 1.37
N PHE A 472 -22.86 -10.36 2.14
CA PHE A 472 -22.09 -9.49 3.05
C PHE A 472 -21.26 -8.49 2.25
N PHE A 473 -20.51 -8.98 1.28
CA PHE A 473 -19.65 -8.16 0.44
C PHE A 473 -20.45 -7.26 -0.49
N ASP A 474 -21.58 -7.72 -1.01
CA ASP A 474 -22.50 -6.93 -1.84
C ASP A 474 -22.97 -5.67 -1.11
N VAL A 475 -23.22 -5.75 0.19
CA VAL A 475 -23.66 -4.62 1.00
C VAL A 475 -22.48 -3.72 1.38
N TYR A 476 -21.33 -4.29 1.77
CA TYR A 476 -20.27 -3.50 2.36
C TYR A 476 -19.23 -2.97 1.37
N LEU A 477 -18.90 -3.75 0.33
CA LEU A 477 -17.87 -3.36 -0.63
C LEU A 477 -18.46 -2.72 -1.89
N TYR A 478 -19.54 -3.29 -2.42
CA TYR A 478 -20.13 -2.86 -3.69
C TYR A 478 -21.23 -1.78 -3.53
N GLN A 479 -21.48 -1.31 -2.30
CA GLN A 479 -22.41 -0.21 -2.03
C GLN A 479 -21.77 0.85 -1.11
N ALA A 480 -22.15 2.11 -1.31
CA ALA A 480 -21.77 3.20 -0.43
C ALA A 480 -22.54 3.13 0.91
N ASP A 481 -23.84 2.92 0.81
CA ASP A 481 -24.75 3.00 1.98
C ASP A 481 -24.49 1.86 2.98
N LEU A 482 -24.61 2.19 4.27
CA LEU A 482 -24.52 1.21 5.34
C LEU A 482 -25.89 0.60 5.65
N PRO A 483 -25.94 -0.68 6.08
CA PRO A 483 -27.17 -1.29 6.56
C PRO A 483 -27.67 -0.60 7.84
N GLU A 484 -29.00 -0.49 8.01
CA GLU A 484 -29.65 0.03 9.21
C GLU A 484 -30.30 -1.11 9.98
N LEU A 485 -30.05 -1.20 11.30
CA LEU A 485 -30.73 -2.12 12.18
C LEU A 485 -31.91 -1.41 12.83
N VAL A 486 -33.11 -1.80 12.45
CA VAL A 486 -34.36 -1.29 13.01
C VAL A 486 -34.86 -2.23 14.09
N SER A 487 -35.31 -1.68 15.22
CA SER A 487 -35.95 -2.42 16.30
C SER A 487 -37.33 -1.84 16.60
N GLU A 488 -38.31 -2.71 16.69
CA GLU A 488 -39.70 -2.35 17.06
C GLU A 488 -40.13 -3.19 18.26
N ARG A 489 -40.72 -2.55 19.26
CA ARG A 489 -41.21 -3.21 20.45
C ARG A 489 -42.72 -3.05 20.61
N ALA A 490 -43.42 -4.17 20.82
CA ALA A 490 -44.86 -4.22 21.09
C ALA A 490 -45.10 -5.18 22.27
N GLY A 491 -45.24 -4.62 23.46
CA GLY A 491 -45.38 -5.39 24.70
C GLY A 491 -44.13 -6.22 25.01
N ASP A 492 -44.30 -7.54 25.08
CA ASP A 492 -43.23 -8.53 25.27
C ASP A 492 -42.52 -8.96 23.98
N ARG A 493 -42.94 -8.42 22.86
CA ARG A 493 -42.39 -8.75 21.53
C ARG A 493 -41.37 -7.71 21.07
N LEU A 494 -40.13 -8.11 20.81
CA LEU A 494 -39.08 -7.30 20.17
C LEU A 494 -38.85 -7.84 18.77
N THR A 495 -39.07 -7.03 17.74
CA THR A 495 -38.76 -7.37 16.32
C THR A 495 -37.54 -6.58 15.91
N LEU A 496 -36.57 -7.28 15.34
CA LEU A 496 -35.34 -6.73 14.74
C LEU A 496 -35.39 -6.94 13.24
N ARG A 497 -34.97 -5.92 12.47
CA ARG A 497 -34.93 -6.00 11.01
C ARG A 497 -33.79 -5.20 10.45
N TRP A 498 -33.02 -5.82 9.56
CA TRP A 498 -32.07 -5.12 8.72
C TRP A 498 -32.79 -4.41 7.56
N LYS A 499 -32.42 -3.18 7.31
CA LYS A 499 -32.73 -2.43 6.10
C LYS A 499 -31.46 -2.20 5.32
N THR A 500 -31.45 -2.56 4.06
CA THR A 500 -30.35 -2.34 3.12
C THR A 500 -30.85 -1.53 1.93
N ARG A 501 -29.97 -0.97 1.15
CA ARG A 501 -30.32 -0.38 -0.14
C ARG A 501 -30.95 -1.45 -1.03
N GLU A 502 -32.04 -1.11 -1.71
CA GLU A 502 -32.79 -2.02 -2.61
C GLU A 502 -33.30 -3.30 -1.92
N ASP A 503 -33.51 -3.26 -0.60
CA ASP A 503 -33.98 -4.39 0.21
C ASP A 503 -33.18 -5.69 0.00
N ARG A 504 -31.86 -5.58 -0.23
CA ARG A 504 -30.98 -6.75 -0.44
C ARG A 504 -30.98 -7.65 0.80
N PRO A 505 -30.95 -8.98 0.61
CA PRO A 505 -30.85 -9.92 1.72
C PRO A 505 -29.61 -9.63 2.59
N PHE A 506 -29.81 -9.52 3.89
CA PHE A 506 -28.71 -9.25 4.83
C PHE A 506 -28.92 -10.02 6.14
N PRO A 507 -28.65 -11.32 6.18
CA PRO A 507 -28.91 -12.18 7.35
C PRO A 507 -27.82 -12.10 8.44
N LEU A 508 -27.17 -10.95 8.61
CA LEU A 508 -26.11 -10.77 9.60
C LEU A 508 -26.69 -10.93 11.01
N PRO A 509 -26.19 -11.88 11.84
CA PRO A 509 -26.61 -12.04 13.22
C PRO A 509 -26.22 -10.80 14.06
N VAL A 510 -26.96 -10.56 15.13
CA VAL A 510 -26.75 -9.40 16.02
C VAL A 510 -26.61 -9.86 17.45
N ASP A 511 -25.60 -9.34 18.16
CA ASP A 511 -25.51 -9.50 19.60
C ASP A 511 -26.50 -8.55 20.28
N VAL A 512 -27.32 -9.11 21.18
CA VAL A 512 -28.34 -8.36 21.92
C VAL A 512 -28.14 -8.60 23.42
N LEU A 513 -27.94 -7.52 24.15
CA LEU A 513 -27.86 -7.55 25.61
C LEU A 513 -29.26 -7.28 26.16
N ILE A 514 -29.83 -8.24 26.89
CA ILE A 514 -31.15 -8.16 27.49
C ILE A 514 -31.01 -8.35 29.01
N ASP A 515 -31.31 -7.33 29.79
CA ASP A 515 -31.16 -7.32 31.26
C ASP A 515 -29.82 -7.85 31.74
N GLY A 516 -28.74 -7.44 31.04
CA GLY A 516 -27.36 -7.85 31.36
C GLY A 516 -26.95 -9.22 30.82
N LYS A 517 -27.81 -9.94 30.07
CA LYS A 517 -27.48 -11.23 29.43
C LYS A 517 -27.25 -11.02 27.93
N LEU A 518 -26.04 -11.32 27.47
CA LEU A 518 -25.69 -11.25 26.06
C LEU A 518 -26.14 -12.53 25.34
N GLN A 519 -26.77 -12.36 24.17
CA GLN A 519 -27.09 -13.45 23.25
C GLN A 519 -26.90 -13.04 21.80
N LYS A 520 -26.39 -13.97 20.98
CA LYS A 520 -26.27 -13.79 19.53
C LYS A 520 -27.59 -14.20 18.87
N VAL A 521 -28.27 -13.25 18.25
CA VAL A 521 -29.58 -13.44 17.61
C VAL A 521 -29.35 -13.69 16.12
N ALA A 522 -29.76 -14.88 15.65
CA ALA A 522 -29.77 -15.17 14.21
C ALA A 522 -30.85 -14.35 13.51
N MET A 523 -30.55 -13.84 12.32
CA MET A 523 -31.41 -12.95 11.54
C MET A 523 -31.75 -13.59 10.15
N PRO A 524 -32.36 -14.78 10.09
CA PRO A 524 -32.66 -15.40 8.81
C PRO A 524 -33.57 -14.49 7.98
N GLY A 525 -33.19 -14.25 6.71
CA GLY A 525 -33.88 -13.28 5.86
C GLY A 525 -33.78 -11.82 6.33
N GLY A 526 -32.82 -11.53 7.23
CA GLY A 526 -32.61 -10.16 7.77
C GLY A 526 -33.58 -9.76 8.87
N THR A 527 -34.37 -10.68 9.45
CA THR A 527 -35.38 -10.37 10.48
C THR A 527 -35.34 -11.38 11.60
N ALA A 528 -35.57 -10.93 12.85
CA ALA A 528 -35.80 -11.80 14.00
C ALA A 528 -36.86 -11.22 14.91
N THR A 529 -37.56 -12.10 15.66
CA THR A 529 -38.49 -11.72 16.72
C THR A 529 -38.13 -12.45 17.98
N LEU A 530 -38.02 -11.70 19.08
CA LEU A 530 -37.75 -12.19 20.42
C LEU A 530 -38.94 -11.93 21.34
N THR A 531 -39.21 -12.89 22.21
CA THR A 531 -40.15 -12.66 23.35
C THR A 531 -39.28 -12.31 24.56
N ILE A 532 -39.49 -11.11 25.10
CA ILE A 532 -38.72 -10.55 26.23
C ILE A 532 -39.66 -9.88 27.21
N PRO A 533 -39.34 -9.77 28.51
CA PRO A 533 -40.17 -9.05 29.45
C PRO A 533 -40.48 -7.62 28.97
N ALA A 534 -41.71 -7.16 29.09
CA ALA A 534 -42.12 -5.85 28.59
C ALA A 534 -41.30 -4.68 29.16
N THR A 535 -40.65 -4.86 30.31
CA THR A 535 -39.80 -3.88 31.01
C THR A 535 -38.29 -4.13 30.76
N ALA A 536 -37.92 -5.15 30.02
CA ALA A 536 -36.51 -5.51 29.85
C ALA A 536 -35.71 -4.37 29.18
N HIS A 537 -34.54 -4.10 29.71
CA HIS A 537 -33.57 -3.21 29.08
C HIS A 537 -32.83 -3.95 27.94
N VAL A 538 -32.80 -3.35 26.76
CA VAL A 538 -32.21 -3.95 25.56
C VAL A 538 -31.15 -3.03 24.97
N VAL A 539 -29.94 -3.58 24.71
CA VAL A 539 -28.90 -2.89 23.96
C VAL A 539 -28.54 -3.76 22.76
N LEU A 540 -28.61 -3.17 21.56
CA LEU A 540 -28.25 -3.85 20.30
C LEU A 540 -26.79 -3.61 19.98
N ASP A 541 -26.07 -4.69 19.65
CA ASP A 541 -24.64 -4.66 19.32
C ASP A 541 -23.82 -3.90 20.37
N PRO A 542 -23.84 -4.33 21.65
CA PRO A 542 -23.25 -3.59 22.77
C PRO A 542 -21.74 -3.43 22.66
N ASN A 543 -21.06 -4.28 21.89
CA ASN A 543 -19.61 -4.27 21.68
C ASN A 543 -19.21 -3.60 20.36
N ALA A 544 -20.16 -3.01 19.63
CA ALA A 544 -19.94 -2.34 18.34
C ALA A 544 -19.19 -3.23 17.31
N HIS A 545 -19.60 -4.49 17.16
CA HIS A 545 -18.99 -5.40 16.22
C HIS A 545 -19.43 -5.17 14.77
N ILE A 546 -20.53 -4.46 14.54
CA ILE A 546 -21.19 -4.38 13.24
C ILE A 546 -21.10 -2.97 12.66
N LEU A 547 -20.56 -2.89 11.45
CA LEU A 547 -20.61 -1.64 10.68
C LEU A 547 -22.03 -1.40 10.18
N ARG A 548 -22.73 -0.47 10.80
CA ARG A 548 -24.12 -0.11 10.49
C ARG A 548 -24.36 1.39 10.62
N ARG A 549 -25.42 1.87 10.04
CA ARG A 549 -25.86 3.26 10.26
C ARG A 549 -26.11 3.51 11.74
N SER A 550 -25.74 4.70 12.20
CA SER A 550 -25.89 5.14 13.59
C SER A 550 -26.21 6.62 13.61
N ASP A 551 -27.38 6.99 14.13
CA ASP A 551 -27.82 8.39 14.24
C ASP A 551 -26.83 9.22 15.07
N ALA A 552 -26.21 8.63 16.09
CA ALA A 552 -25.20 9.32 16.92
C ALA A 552 -23.94 9.65 16.13
N VAL A 553 -23.47 8.73 15.26
CA VAL A 553 -22.32 8.98 14.38
C VAL A 553 -22.68 10.03 13.32
N ASP A 554 -23.87 9.93 12.71
CA ASP A 554 -24.33 10.87 11.70
C ASP A 554 -24.44 12.28 12.29
N ALA A 555 -25.00 12.41 13.51
CA ALA A 555 -25.10 13.67 14.23
C ALA A 555 -23.72 14.27 14.57
N PHE A 556 -22.77 13.44 15.03
CA PHE A 556 -21.40 13.88 15.29
C PHE A 556 -20.71 14.36 14.02
N GLN A 557 -20.82 13.62 12.92
CA GLN A 557 -20.21 14.00 11.64
C GLN A 557 -20.80 15.30 11.09
N HIS A 558 -22.11 15.53 11.28
CA HIS A 558 -22.75 16.78 10.91
C HIS A 558 -22.21 17.95 11.74
N TRP A 559 -22.20 17.79 13.07
CA TRP A 559 -21.64 18.78 13.99
C TRP A 559 -20.17 19.12 13.70
N ALA A 560 -19.34 18.12 13.37
CA ALA A 560 -17.93 18.31 13.07
C ALA A 560 -17.67 19.06 11.76
N LYS A 561 -18.62 19.04 10.81
CA LYS A 561 -18.52 19.79 9.54
C LYS A 561 -18.87 21.27 9.68
N GLU A 562 -19.64 21.64 10.72
CA GLU A 562 -20.07 23.01 10.95
C GLU A 562 -19.04 23.83 11.76
N ARG A 563 -17.97 23.21 12.23
CA ARG A 563 -16.86 23.81 12.99
C ARG A 563 -15.54 23.77 12.27
#